data_2ecfca794a7ff2d5417a6a729085b1fc
#
_entry.id   2ecfca794a7ff2d5417a6a729085b1fc
#
_cell.length_a   1.000
_cell.length_b   1.000
_cell.length_c   1.000
_cell.angle_alpha   90.00
_cell.angle_beta   90.00
_cell.angle_gamma   90.00
#
_symmetry.space_group_name_H-M   'P 1'
#
loop_
_entity.id
_entity.type
_entity.pdbx_description
1 polymer ?
#
loop_
_entity_poly.entity_id
_entity_poly.type
_entity_poly.pdbx_seq_one_letter_code
_entity_poly.pdbx_strand_id
1 'polypeptide(L)'
;MIRIAVVDDEKAVCDELLFFLKEYEMKFKMIFDISIYYNGENLLADLEDDIHFDLILLDIELAKINGVEVGRHIREINQDYLCQIIYISSKMGYAMELFQVHPFHFLMKPIQRETLFSCLGEYLRLYSKKDFFEWLRVSSLEKRRIPSFR
;
A
#
# COMPACT_ATOMS: atom_id res chain seq x y z
N MET A 1 -9.41 2.63 9.49
CA MET A 1 -8.98 3.54 8.40
C MET A 1 -7.71 3.00 7.79
N ILE A 2 -7.67 2.92 6.48
CA ILE A 2 -6.52 2.39 5.76
C ILE A 2 -5.44 3.45 5.63
N ARG A 3 -4.23 3.11 6.01
CA ARG A 3 -3.07 4.00 5.95
C ARG A 3 -2.27 3.69 4.70
N ILE A 4 -2.13 4.70 3.84
CA ILE A 4 -1.46 4.58 2.54
C ILE A 4 -0.25 5.50 2.50
N ALA A 5 0.91 4.96 2.09
CA ALA A 5 2.07 5.77 1.76
C ALA A 5 2.20 5.86 0.25
N VAL A 6 2.50 7.05 -0.24
CA VAL A 6 2.83 7.30 -1.65
C VAL A 6 4.30 7.73 -1.68
N VAL A 7 5.13 7.00 -2.42
CA VAL A 7 6.57 7.22 -2.44
C VAL A 7 7.05 7.39 -3.87
N ASP A 8 7.39 8.60 -4.25
CA ASP A 8 7.89 8.93 -5.58
C ASP A 8 8.66 10.25 -5.49
N ASP A 9 9.81 10.35 -6.15
CA ASP A 9 10.61 11.56 -6.11
C ASP A 9 10.09 12.65 -7.05
N GLU A 10 9.14 12.34 -7.91
CA GLU A 10 8.48 13.30 -8.78
C GLU A 10 7.20 13.83 -8.12
N LYS A 11 7.22 15.12 -7.74
CA LYS A 11 6.07 15.74 -7.09
C LYS A 11 4.80 15.62 -7.93
N ALA A 12 4.93 15.76 -9.26
CA ALA A 12 3.78 15.66 -10.16
C ALA A 12 3.11 14.29 -10.09
N VAL A 13 3.89 13.22 -9.96
CA VAL A 13 3.35 11.86 -9.82
C VAL A 13 2.64 11.72 -8.47
N CYS A 14 3.24 12.21 -7.40
CA CYS A 14 2.61 12.19 -6.07
C CYS A 14 1.28 12.95 -6.08
N ASP A 15 1.25 14.12 -6.71
CA ASP A 15 0.03 14.92 -6.81
C ASP A 15 -1.06 14.18 -7.59
N GLU A 16 -0.69 13.52 -8.67
CA GLU A 16 -1.64 12.75 -9.49
C GLU A 16 -2.19 11.56 -8.70
N LEU A 17 -1.33 10.82 -8.03
CA LEU A 17 -1.76 9.68 -7.20
C LEU A 17 -2.67 10.14 -6.07
N LEU A 18 -2.32 11.25 -5.42
CA LEU A 18 -3.17 11.82 -4.37
C LEU A 18 -4.54 12.20 -4.91
N PHE A 19 -4.57 12.80 -6.09
CA PHE A 19 -5.83 13.17 -6.76
C PHE A 19 -6.70 11.93 -7.01
N PHE A 20 -6.12 10.87 -7.55
CA PHE A 20 -6.85 9.63 -7.79
C PHE A 20 -7.35 8.97 -6.49
N LEU A 21 -6.52 8.99 -5.45
CA LEU A 21 -6.94 8.44 -4.15
C LEU A 21 -8.10 9.24 -3.56
N LYS A 22 -8.08 10.56 -3.70
CA LYS A 22 -9.16 11.42 -3.24
C LYS A 22 -10.44 11.20 -4.04
N GLU A 23 -10.33 10.99 -5.35
CA GLU A 23 -11.48 10.61 -6.17
C GLU A 23 -12.09 9.28 -5.70
N TYR A 24 -11.24 8.31 -5.38
CA TYR A 24 -11.67 7.01 -4.88
C TYR A 24 -12.44 7.15 -3.57
N GLU A 25 -11.89 7.93 -2.64
CA GLU A 25 -12.56 8.22 -1.37
C GLU A 25 -13.96 8.77 -1.58
N MET A 26 -14.10 9.75 -2.46
CA MET A 26 -15.39 10.38 -2.73
C MET A 26 -16.38 9.41 -3.39
N LYS A 27 -15.90 8.65 -4.37
CA LYS A 27 -16.76 7.73 -5.12
C LYS A 27 -17.28 6.59 -4.26
N PHE A 28 -16.46 6.05 -3.37
CA PHE A 28 -16.80 4.89 -2.57
C PHE A 28 -17.07 5.21 -1.10
N LYS A 29 -17.15 6.49 -0.76
CA LYS A 29 -17.49 6.98 0.58
C LYS A 29 -16.61 6.38 1.66
N MET A 30 -15.30 6.54 1.49
CA MET A 30 -14.33 6.06 2.46
C MET A 30 -13.24 7.10 2.68
N ILE A 31 -12.44 6.90 3.72
CA ILE A 31 -11.39 7.82 4.11
C ILE A 31 -10.09 7.02 4.26
N PHE A 32 -9.03 7.50 3.60
CA PHE A 32 -7.68 6.99 3.75
C PHE A 32 -6.86 7.96 4.60
N ASP A 33 -5.89 7.43 5.31
CA ASP A 33 -4.84 8.23 5.94
C ASP A 33 -3.62 8.17 5.00
N ILE A 34 -3.37 9.24 4.25
CA ILE A 34 -2.37 9.26 3.19
C ILE A 34 -1.15 10.07 3.61
N SER A 35 0.02 9.47 3.50
CA SER A 35 1.31 10.12 3.71
C SER A 35 2.12 10.10 2.42
N ILE A 36 2.81 11.19 2.11
CA ILE A 36 3.59 11.31 0.89
C ILE A 36 5.07 11.43 1.24
N TYR A 37 5.88 10.63 0.57
CA TYR A 37 7.34 10.62 0.69
C TYR A 37 7.96 10.85 -0.67
N TYR A 38 8.98 11.70 -0.73
CA TYR A 38 9.69 12.00 -1.98
C TYR A 38 11.00 11.22 -2.12
N ASN A 39 11.29 10.34 -1.19
CA ASN A 39 12.44 9.44 -1.23
C ASN A 39 12.18 8.22 -0.36
N GLY A 40 12.98 7.17 -0.56
CA GLY A 40 12.85 5.94 0.21
C GLY A 40 13.38 6.06 1.64
N GLU A 41 14.38 6.90 1.85
CA GLU A 41 15.04 7.05 3.14
C GLU A 41 14.07 7.56 4.21
N ASN A 42 13.25 8.55 3.86
CA ASN A 42 12.27 9.11 4.79
C ASN A 42 11.18 8.11 5.15
N LEU A 43 10.72 7.31 4.18
CA LEU A 43 9.79 6.24 4.47
C LEU A 43 10.40 5.23 5.46
N LEU A 44 11.63 4.78 5.19
CA LEU A 44 12.28 3.80 6.05
C LEU A 44 12.52 4.36 7.45
N ALA A 45 12.86 5.64 7.57
CA ALA A 45 13.03 6.28 8.87
C ALA A 45 11.73 6.26 9.69
N ASP A 46 10.59 6.56 9.05
CA ASP A 46 9.30 6.50 9.72
C ASP A 46 8.93 5.07 10.13
N LEU A 47 9.22 4.08 9.29
CA LEU A 47 8.98 2.68 9.63
C LEU A 47 9.81 2.22 10.83
N GLU A 48 11.04 2.73 10.97
CA GLU A 48 11.87 2.47 12.16
C GLU A 48 11.28 3.09 13.42
N ASP A 49 10.53 4.17 13.29
CA ASP A 49 9.85 4.86 14.40
C ASP A 49 8.45 4.30 14.66
N ASP A 50 8.19 3.07 14.28
CA ASP A 50 6.91 2.37 14.48
C ASP A 50 5.71 3.00 13.78
N ILE A 51 5.95 3.75 12.71
CA ILE A 51 4.87 4.20 11.83
C ILE A 51 4.65 3.09 10.79
N HIS A 52 3.42 2.61 10.69
CA HIS A 52 3.09 1.49 9.81
C HIS A 52 2.07 1.91 8.75
N PHE A 53 2.13 1.24 7.60
CA PHE A 53 1.19 1.46 6.51
C PHE A 53 0.55 0.14 6.10
N ASP A 54 -0.70 0.21 5.67
CA ASP A 54 -1.40 -0.96 5.13
C ASP A 54 -1.06 -1.18 3.66
N LEU A 55 -0.86 -0.09 2.94
CA LEU A 55 -0.60 -0.11 1.51
C LEU A 55 0.44 0.95 1.16
N ILE A 56 1.42 0.57 0.36
CA ILE A 56 2.46 1.49 -0.12
C ILE A 56 2.45 1.50 -1.65
N LEU A 57 2.28 2.69 -2.23
CA LEU A 57 2.46 2.92 -3.66
C LEU A 57 3.89 3.40 -3.83
N LEU A 58 4.75 2.58 -4.42
CA LEU A 58 6.20 2.73 -4.34
C LEU A 58 6.83 2.77 -5.73
N ASP A 59 7.41 3.91 -6.06
CA ASP A 59 8.22 4.05 -7.28
C ASP A 59 9.49 3.22 -7.17
N ILE A 60 9.85 2.54 -8.24
CA ILE A 60 11.09 1.77 -8.30
C ILE A 60 12.29 2.68 -8.54
N GLU A 61 12.16 3.65 -9.44
CA GLU A 61 13.29 4.48 -9.87
C GLU A 61 13.52 5.68 -8.92
N LEU A 62 13.69 5.40 -7.65
CA LEU A 62 14.04 6.42 -6.67
C LEU A 62 15.56 6.66 -6.69
N ALA A 63 15.97 7.92 -6.43
CA ALA A 63 17.37 8.25 -6.26
C ALA A 63 17.89 7.64 -4.96
N LYS A 64 19.20 7.41 -4.84
CA LYS A 64 19.87 6.77 -3.70
C LYS A 64 19.34 5.37 -3.47
N ILE A 65 18.41 5.17 -2.52
CA ILE A 65 17.77 3.87 -2.30
C ILE A 65 16.61 3.76 -3.26
N ASN A 66 16.63 2.77 -4.17
CA ASN A 66 15.53 2.55 -5.10
C ASN A 66 14.39 1.75 -4.45
N GLY A 67 13.26 1.64 -5.17
CA GLY A 67 12.08 0.97 -4.63
C GLY A 67 12.27 -0.51 -4.36
N VAL A 68 13.14 -1.20 -5.10
CA VAL A 68 13.44 -2.62 -4.84
C VAL A 68 14.12 -2.76 -3.49
N GLU A 69 15.10 -1.91 -3.22
CA GLU A 69 15.81 -1.92 -1.94
C GLU A 69 14.89 -1.57 -0.78
N VAL A 70 14.00 -0.59 -0.98
CA VAL A 70 13.00 -0.23 0.02
C VAL A 70 12.10 -1.42 0.33
N GLY A 71 11.61 -2.10 -0.69
CA GLY A 71 10.76 -3.28 -0.53
C GLY A 71 11.46 -4.40 0.21
N ARG A 72 12.72 -4.66 -0.12
CA ARG A 72 13.52 -5.66 0.60
C ARG A 72 13.68 -5.30 2.07
N HIS A 73 13.95 -4.04 2.35
CA HIS A 73 14.10 -3.56 3.72
C HIS A 73 12.81 -3.81 4.51
N ILE A 74 11.66 -3.50 3.92
CA ILE A 74 10.36 -3.72 4.56
C ILE A 74 10.18 -5.21 4.89
N ARG A 75 10.49 -6.10 3.95
CA ARG A 75 10.29 -7.54 4.13
C ARG A 75 11.33 -8.18 5.04
N GLU A 76 12.61 -7.87 4.82
CA GLU A 76 13.71 -8.58 5.48
C GLU A 76 14.11 -7.94 6.80
N ILE A 77 14.19 -6.61 6.87
CA ILE A 77 14.64 -5.90 8.08
C ILE A 77 13.46 -5.62 9.00
N ASN A 78 12.41 -4.99 8.49
CA ASN A 78 11.22 -4.73 9.28
C ASN A 78 10.38 -5.99 9.51
N GLN A 79 10.61 -7.04 8.73
CA GLN A 79 9.87 -8.29 8.77
C GLN A 79 8.36 -8.09 8.65
N ASP A 80 7.97 -7.12 7.83
CA ASP A 80 6.57 -6.80 7.59
C ASP A 80 6.12 -7.43 6.28
N TYR A 81 5.31 -8.48 6.37
CA TYR A 81 4.71 -9.17 5.24
C TYR A 81 3.22 -8.87 5.12
N LEU A 82 2.66 -8.09 6.02
CA LEU A 82 1.25 -7.72 6.00
C LEU A 82 1.00 -6.46 5.18
N CYS A 83 1.95 -5.53 5.19
CA CYS A 83 1.89 -4.33 4.36
C CYS A 83 1.92 -4.73 2.89
N GLN A 84 0.97 -4.26 2.11
CA GLN A 84 0.93 -4.55 0.68
C GLN A 84 1.64 -3.46 -0.10
N ILE A 85 2.40 -3.86 -1.12
CA ILE A 85 3.18 -2.94 -1.93
C ILE A 85 2.70 -3.01 -3.37
N ILE A 86 2.29 -1.86 -3.91
CA ILE A 86 2.03 -1.69 -5.33
C ILE A 86 3.20 -0.91 -5.90
N TYR A 87 3.97 -1.55 -6.75
CA TYR A 87 5.09 -0.89 -7.41
C TYR A 87 4.63 -0.07 -8.60
N ILE A 88 5.31 1.05 -8.79
CA ILE A 88 5.05 1.96 -9.90
C ILE A 88 6.37 2.20 -10.63
N SER A 89 6.39 2.09 -11.95
CA SER A 89 7.61 2.28 -12.71
C SER A 89 7.32 2.68 -14.14
N SER A 90 8.24 3.39 -14.77
CA SER A 90 8.24 3.64 -16.21
C SER A 90 8.96 2.54 -17.00
N LYS A 91 9.55 1.55 -16.30
CA LYS A 91 10.35 0.48 -16.90
C LYS A 91 9.85 -0.89 -16.47
N MET A 92 9.89 -1.87 -17.36
CA MET A 92 9.40 -3.22 -17.08
C MET A 92 10.50 -4.20 -16.64
N GLY A 93 11.74 -3.78 -16.57
CA GLY A 93 12.88 -4.68 -16.37
C GLY A 93 13.09 -5.20 -14.96
N TYR A 94 12.19 -4.95 -14.04
CA TYR A 94 12.40 -5.25 -12.60
C TYR A 94 11.66 -6.49 -12.09
N ALA A 95 10.91 -7.17 -12.94
CA ALA A 95 10.02 -8.26 -12.48
C ALA A 95 10.73 -9.31 -11.63
N MET A 96 11.93 -9.75 -12.06
CA MET A 96 12.68 -10.77 -11.33
C MET A 96 13.18 -10.26 -9.98
N GLU A 97 13.56 -8.99 -9.90
CA GLU A 97 14.06 -8.40 -8.67
C GLU A 97 12.95 -8.22 -7.63
N LEU A 98 11.72 -8.05 -8.08
CA LEU A 98 10.58 -7.86 -7.20
C LEU A 98 10.03 -9.16 -6.64
N PHE A 99 10.43 -10.30 -7.18
CA PHE A 99 9.86 -11.59 -6.78
C PHE A 99 9.93 -11.82 -5.27
N GLN A 100 11.07 -11.52 -4.65
CA GLN A 100 11.27 -11.73 -3.22
C GLN A 100 10.55 -10.71 -2.34
N VAL A 101 10.12 -9.59 -2.90
CA VAL A 101 9.39 -8.56 -2.17
C VAL A 101 7.91 -8.93 -2.04
N HIS A 102 7.41 -9.80 -2.89
CA HIS A 102 6.00 -10.20 -2.93
C HIS A 102 5.08 -8.98 -3.09
N PRO A 103 5.18 -8.26 -4.22
CA PRO A 103 4.31 -7.10 -4.43
C PRO A 103 2.88 -7.54 -4.66
N PHE A 104 1.94 -6.66 -4.31
CA PHE A 104 0.53 -6.90 -4.57
C PHE A 104 0.22 -6.69 -6.05
N HIS A 105 0.73 -5.58 -6.61
CA HIS A 105 0.57 -5.26 -8.02
C HIS A 105 1.76 -4.42 -8.52
N PHE A 106 1.83 -4.30 -9.84
CA PHE A 106 2.81 -3.49 -10.53
C PHE A 106 2.07 -2.62 -11.55
N LEU A 107 2.23 -1.31 -11.45
CA LEU A 107 1.60 -0.35 -12.35
C LEU A 107 2.65 0.37 -13.18
N MET A 108 2.40 0.49 -14.48
CA MET A 108 3.26 1.26 -15.39
C MET A 108 2.88 2.72 -15.40
N LYS A 109 3.87 3.61 -15.45
CA LYS A 109 3.64 5.02 -15.71
C LYS A 109 3.40 5.25 -17.21
N PRO A 110 2.51 6.14 -17.58
CA PRO A 110 1.65 6.99 -16.75
C PRO A 110 0.52 6.17 -16.12
N ILE A 111 0.21 6.49 -14.86
CA ILE A 111 -0.79 5.74 -14.10
C ILE A 111 -2.17 5.99 -14.69
N GLN A 112 -2.86 4.90 -15.03
CA GLN A 112 -4.26 4.98 -15.47
C GLN A 112 -5.16 4.90 -14.24
N ARG A 113 -6.09 5.85 -14.12
CA ARG A 113 -7.02 5.88 -12.99
C ARG A 113 -7.75 4.56 -12.81
N GLU A 114 -8.26 4.00 -13.90
CA GLU A 114 -9.03 2.76 -13.87
C GLU A 114 -8.22 1.58 -13.37
N THR A 115 -6.94 1.53 -13.74
CA THR A 115 -6.03 0.47 -13.29
C THR A 115 -5.76 0.60 -11.79
N LEU A 116 -5.50 1.82 -11.31
CA LEU A 116 -5.32 2.05 -9.89
C LEU A 116 -6.59 1.73 -9.10
N PHE A 117 -7.75 2.16 -9.60
CA PHE A 117 -9.04 1.88 -8.97
C PHE A 117 -9.31 0.38 -8.88
N SER A 118 -8.96 -0.36 -9.93
CA SER A 118 -9.08 -1.82 -9.94
C SER A 118 -8.21 -2.47 -8.85
N CYS A 119 -6.96 -2.00 -8.72
CA CYS A 119 -6.06 -2.48 -7.67
C CYS A 119 -6.58 -2.16 -6.27
N LEU A 120 -7.08 -0.95 -6.07
CA LEU A 120 -7.65 -0.56 -4.78
C LEU A 120 -8.88 -1.39 -4.43
N GLY A 121 -9.76 -1.62 -5.41
CA GLY A 121 -10.94 -2.45 -5.22
C GLY A 121 -10.57 -3.88 -4.84
N GLU A 122 -9.58 -4.45 -5.49
CA GLU A 122 -9.07 -5.79 -5.16
C GLU A 122 -8.47 -5.81 -3.75
N TYR A 123 -7.67 -4.82 -3.41
CA TYR A 123 -7.10 -4.69 -2.08
C TYR A 123 -8.21 -4.66 -1.01
N LEU A 124 -9.20 -3.82 -1.20
CA LEU A 124 -10.30 -3.71 -0.24
C LEU A 124 -11.09 -4.99 -0.12
N ARG A 125 -11.35 -5.66 -1.23
CA ARG A 125 -12.07 -6.93 -1.24
C ARG A 125 -11.32 -8.00 -0.45
N LEU A 126 -9.99 -8.03 -0.54
CA LEU A 126 -9.18 -9.04 0.15
C LEU A 126 -8.92 -8.70 1.61
N TYR A 127 -8.71 -7.42 1.93
CA TYR A 127 -8.24 -7.02 3.25
C TYR A 127 -9.30 -6.37 4.12
N SER A 128 -10.34 -5.74 3.56
CA SER A 128 -11.46 -5.26 4.37
C SER A 128 -12.33 -6.42 4.89
N LYS A 129 -12.33 -7.56 4.21
CA LYS A 129 -12.94 -8.79 4.76
C LYS A 129 -12.26 -9.19 6.06
N LYS A 130 -10.94 -9.07 6.13
CA LYS A 130 -10.18 -9.35 7.34
C LYS A 130 -10.61 -8.43 8.47
N ASP A 131 -10.75 -7.15 8.21
CA ASP A 131 -11.23 -6.18 9.19
C ASP A 131 -12.66 -6.48 9.61
N PHE A 132 -13.49 -6.86 8.66
CA PHE A 132 -14.87 -7.25 8.93
C PHE A 132 -14.95 -8.49 9.83
N PHE A 133 -14.18 -9.52 9.54
CA PHE A 133 -14.14 -10.74 10.35
C PHE A 133 -13.57 -10.47 11.74
N GLU A 134 -12.58 -9.60 11.85
CA GLU A 134 -12.05 -9.19 13.14
C GLU A 134 -13.13 -8.48 13.97
N TRP A 135 -13.87 -7.57 13.34
CA TRP A 135 -14.99 -6.90 13.98
C TRP A 135 -16.05 -7.89 14.45
N LEU A 136 -16.41 -8.85 13.61
CA LEU A 136 -17.38 -9.89 13.98
C LEU A 136 -16.90 -10.70 15.17
N ARG A 137 -15.62 -11.06 15.21
CA ARG A 137 -15.03 -11.81 16.29
C ARG A 137 -15.14 -11.06 17.61
N VAL A 138 -14.79 -9.77 17.62
CA VAL A 138 -14.90 -8.92 18.80
C VAL A 138 -16.36 -8.81 19.25
N SER A 139 -17.25 -8.56 18.33
CA SER A 139 -18.69 -8.48 18.62
C SER A 139 -19.22 -9.79 19.19
N SER A 140 -18.74 -10.91 18.68
CA SER A 140 -19.11 -12.23 19.16
C SER A 140 -18.65 -12.46 20.60
N LEU A 141 -17.46 -12.03 20.96
CA LEU A 141 -16.94 -12.12 22.32
C LEU A 141 -17.79 -11.28 23.29
N GLU A 142 -18.21 -10.10 22.88
CA GLU A 142 -19.08 -9.25 23.69
C GLU A 142 -20.48 -9.82 23.84
N LYS A 143 -21.05 -10.32 22.77
CA LYS A 143 -22.44 -10.77 22.71
C LYS A 143 -22.60 -12.25 22.95
N ARG A 144 -21.53 -13.05 22.85
CA ARG A 144 -21.53 -14.52 22.96
C ARG A 144 -22.54 -15.19 22.04
N ARG A 145 -22.73 -14.64 20.84
CA ARG A 145 -23.74 -15.12 19.91
C ARG A 145 -23.20 -15.64 18.60
N ILE A 146 -22.06 -15.15 18.16
CA ILE A 146 -21.54 -15.45 16.84
C ILE A 146 -20.42 -16.46 16.99
N PRO A 147 -20.49 -17.59 16.26
CA PRO A 147 -19.41 -18.57 16.32
C PRO A 147 -18.11 -17.97 15.77
N SER A 148 -17.00 -18.49 16.25
CA SER A 148 -15.69 -18.09 15.77
C SER A 148 -15.52 -18.51 14.31
N PHE A 149 -15.09 -17.58 13.46
CA PHE A 149 -14.75 -17.86 12.06
C PHE A 149 -13.25 -18.15 11.97
N ARG A 150 -12.91 -19.21 11.28
CA ARG A 150 -11.50 -19.60 11.10
C ARG A 150 -11.26 -20.04 9.66
#